data_a799f4a71c0bd5527652c3b04c4023ce
#
_entry.id   a799f4a71c0bd5527652c3b04c4023ce
#
_cell.length_a   1.000
_cell.length_b   1.000
_cell.length_c   1.000
_cell.angle_alpha   90.00
_cell.angle_beta   90.00
_cell.angle_gamma   90.00
#
_symmetry.space_group_name_H-M   'P 1'
#
loop_
_entity.id
_entity.type
_entity.pdbx_description
1 polymer ?
#
loop_
_entity_poly.entity_id
_entity_poly.type
_entity_poly.pdbx_seq_one_letter_code
_entity_poly.pdbx_strand_id
1 'polypeptide(L)'
;MNAMKTSARLLMLAALAAFTAAPASAQTPGAAAPESHTDGKSVFTTYCASCHGESGRGNGAVAIFLRTRPADLTQIAMRNKGTFPSERVYELIDGRRVVKPHGESQMPVWGDAFAKSATESDERAIKAKIEALVRYLESIQERPAR
;
A
#
# COMPACT_ATOMS: atom_id res chain seq x y z
N MET A 1 42.58 58.54 64.47
CA MET A 1 42.07 59.92 64.36
C MET A 1 41.20 59.99 63.15
N ASN A 2 39.95 60.41 63.37
CA ASN A 2 38.92 60.88 62.41
C ASN A 2 38.43 59.87 61.38
N ALA A 3 37.32 59.29 61.57
CA ALA A 3 35.93 59.76 61.63
C ALA A 3 35.49 60.36 60.29
N MET A 4 34.53 59.75 59.72
CA MET A 4 33.25 60.31 59.22
C MET A 4 32.65 59.36 58.14
N LYS A 5 31.62 58.65 58.52
CA LYS A 5 30.19 58.97 58.41
C LYS A 5 29.83 59.53 57.00
N THR A 6 29.07 58.76 56.27
CA THR A 6 27.77 59.18 55.72
C THR A 6 27.23 58.03 54.78
N SER A 7 26.27 57.41 55.27
CA SER A 7 24.84 57.49 54.93
C SER A 7 24.48 57.20 53.50
N ALA A 8 23.91 56.07 53.35
CA ALA A 8 22.58 55.85 52.77
C ALA A 8 22.29 56.31 51.35
N ARG A 9 21.95 55.42 50.55
CA ARG A 9 20.56 55.36 49.99
C ARG A 9 20.34 54.08 49.18
N LEU A 10 19.54 53.25 49.78
CA LEU A 10 18.87 52.13 49.21
C LEU A 10 18.04 52.64 48.03
N LEU A 11 18.34 52.22 46.82
CA LEU A 11 17.42 52.29 45.69
C LEU A 11 17.24 50.88 45.18
N MET A 12 16.16 50.28 45.66
CA MET A 12 15.57 49.08 45.08
C MET A 12 15.11 49.38 43.65
N LEU A 13 15.78 48.86 42.66
CA LEU A 13 15.26 48.73 41.31
C LEU A 13 14.71 47.34 41.20
N ALA A 14 13.41 47.22 41.35
CA ALA A 14 12.65 46.03 41.01
C ALA A 14 12.68 45.83 39.49
N ALA A 15 13.56 44.97 39.00
CA ALA A 15 13.51 44.55 37.60
C ALA A 15 12.37 43.52 37.47
N LEU A 16 11.27 43.99 36.92
CA LEU A 16 10.12 43.17 36.50
C LEU A 16 10.55 42.36 35.29
N ALA A 17 10.99 41.13 35.46
CA ALA A 17 11.23 40.23 34.38
C ALA A 17 9.88 39.82 33.76
N ALA A 18 9.53 40.42 32.66
CA ALA A 18 8.40 40.00 31.85
C ALA A 18 8.77 38.67 31.18
N PHE A 19 8.29 37.57 31.76
CA PHE A 19 8.39 36.23 31.20
C PHE A 19 7.41 36.15 30.01
N THR A 20 7.85 36.43 28.80
CA THR A 20 7.08 36.22 27.60
C THR A 20 7.00 34.70 27.34
N ALA A 21 5.90 34.12 27.77
CA ALA A 21 5.55 32.75 27.38
C ALA A 21 5.37 32.71 25.87
N ALA A 22 6.34 32.13 25.17
CA ALA A 22 6.17 31.79 23.75
C ALA A 22 5.07 30.71 23.64
N PRO A 23 4.12 30.85 22.70
CA PRO A 23 3.14 29.79 22.48
C PRO A 23 3.90 28.55 22.00
N ALA A 24 3.82 27.46 22.78
CA ALA A 24 4.23 26.15 22.33
C ALA A 24 3.36 25.78 21.13
N SER A 25 3.96 25.81 19.94
CA SER A 25 3.32 25.27 18.74
C SER A 25 3.08 23.78 18.99
N ALA A 26 1.84 23.41 19.29
CA ALA A 26 1.40 22.05 19.30
C ALA A 26 1.65 21.47 17.89
N GLN A 27 2.72 20.72 17.73
CA GLN A 27 2.93 19.92 16.54
C GLN A 27 1.82 18.87 16.53
N THR A 28 0.82 19.12 15.69
CA THR A 28 -0.17 18.11 15.34
C THR A 28 0.60 16.86 14.89
N PRO A 29 0.35 15.67 15.47
CA PRO A 29 0.97 14.44 14.99
C PRO A 29 0.71 14.34 13.49
N GLY A 30 1.79 14.22 12.73
CA GLY A 30 1.80 14.35 11.29
C GLY A 30 0.60 13.67 10.63
N ALA A 31 -0.12 14.45 9.84
CA ALA A 31 -0.95 13.87 8.82
C ALA A 31 -0.05 12.94 8.01
N ALA A 32 -0.26 11.62 8.16
CA ALA A 32 0.36 10.64 7.31
C ALA A 32 0.16 11.14 5.88
N ALA A 33 1.25 11.30 5.13
CA ALA A 33 1.17 11.63 3.72
C ALA A 33 0.12 10.69 3.12
N PRO A 34 -0.77 11.13 2.21
CA PRO A 34 -1.74 10.25 1.60
C PRO A 34 -0.92 9.13 0.95
N GLU A 35 -0.91 7.97 1.61
CA GLU A 35 -0.46 6.76 0.96
C GLU A 35 -1.32 6.68 -0.28
N SER A 36 -0.70 6.74 -1.45
CA SER A 36 -1.39 6.53 -2.70
C SER A 36 -1.90 5.10 -2.65
N HIS A 37 -3.12 4.94 -2.08
CA HIS A 37 -3.77 3.64 -2.01
C HIS A 37 -4.00 3.21 -3.45
N THR A 38 -3.08 2.43 -3.97
CA THR A 38 -3.27 1.79 -5.27
C THR A 38 -4.55 0.99 -5.17
N ASP A 39 -5.59 1.43 -5.87
CA ASP A 39 -6.87 0.74 -5.88
C ASP A 39 -6.75 -0.59 -6.62
N GLY A 40 -6.84 -1.68 -5.87
CA GLY A 40 -6.72 -3.03 -6.43
C GLY A 40 -7.74 -3.34 -7.52
N LYS A 41 -8.94 -2.77 -7.45
CA LYS A 41 -9.96 -2.89 -8.49
C LYS A 41 -9.52 -2.20 -9.77
N SER A 42 -8.96 -1.00 -9.67
CA SER A 42 -8.43 -0.28 -10.83
C SER A 42 -7.29 -1.04 -11.50
N VAL A 43 -6.36 -1.58 -10.70
CA VAL A 43 -5.29 -2.45 -11.20
C VAL A 43 -5.85 -3.68 -11.91
N PHE A 44 -6.84 -4.35 -11.30
CA PHE A 44 -7.50 -5.51 -11.90
C PHE A 44 -8.15 -5.17 -13.25
N THR A 45 -8.94 -4.11 -13.30
CA THR A 45 -9.62 -3.69 -14.51
C THR A 45 -8.63 -3.38 -15.64
N THR A 46 -7.52 -2.72 -15.31
CA THR A 46 -6.52 -2.31 -16.31
C THR A 46 -5.70 -3.48 -16.85
N TYR A 47 -5.30 -4.43 -16.00
CA TYR A 47 -4.29 -5.42 -16.37
C TYR A 47 -4.82 -6.87 -16.45
N CYS A 48 -5.93 -7.17 -15.80
CA CYS A 48 -6.40 -8.54 -15.63
C CYS A 48 -7.74 -8.81 -16.32
N ALA A 49 -8.63 -7.81 -16.38
CA ALA A 49 -10.00 -8.00 -16.83
C ALA A 49 -10.12 -8.42 -18.28
N SER A 50 -9.19 -8.04 -19.17
CA SER A 50 -9.19 -8.45 -20.57
C SER A 50 -9.19 -9.96 -20.74
N CYS A 51 -8.51 -10.70 -19.86
CA CYS A 51 -8.46 -12.16 -19.86
C CYS A 51 -9.43 -12.77 -18.84
N HIS A 52 -9.44 -12.25 -17.60
CA HIS A 52 -10.23 -12.84 -16.51
C HIS A 52 -11.69 -12.36 -16.44
N GLY A 53 -12.08 -11.37 -17.27
CA GLY A 53 -13.40 -10.73 -17.23
C GLY A 53 -13.51 -9.72 -16.09
N GLU A 54 -14.40 -8.74 -16.23
CA GLU A 54 -14.61 -7.69 -15.22
C GLU A 54 -15.04 -8.24 -13.86
N SER A 55 -15.75 -9.37 -13.87
CA SER A 55 -16.18 -10.09 -12.66
C SER A 55 -15.15 -11.12 -12.16
N GLY A 56 -14.04 -11.31 -12.85
CA GLY A 56 -13.01 -12.29 -12.48
C GLY A 56 -13.33 -13.75 -12.83
N ARG A 57 -14.37 -14.02 -13.63
CA ARG A 57 -14.87 -15.39 -13.92
C ARG A 57 -14.16 -16.11 -15.06
N GLY A 58 -13.05 -15.57 -15.58
CA GLY A 58 -12.30 -16.19 -16.68
C GLY A 58 -12.98 -16.05 -18.03
N ASN A 59 -13.85 -15.07 -18.20
CA ASN A 59 -14.65 -14.84 -19.40
C ASN A 59 -14.35 -13.49 -20.07
N GLY A 60 -13.12 -12.99 -19.94
CA GLY A 60 -12.71 -11.75 -20.59
C GLY A 60 -12.71 -11.87 -22.12
N ALA A 61 -12.71 -10.72 -22.80
CA ALA A 61 -12.79 -10.67 -24.26
C ALA A 61 -11.63 -11.41 -24.96
N VAL A 62 -10.47 -11.46 -24.33
CA VAL A 62 -9.28 -12.16 -24.86
C VAL A 62 -9.31 -13.67 -24.56
N ALA A 63 -10.14 -14.12 -23.61
CA ALA A 63 -10.15 -15.52 -23.16
C ALA A 63 -10.37 -16.53 -24.28
N ILE A 64 -11.17 -16.19 -25.29
CA ILE A 64 -11.49 -17.06 -26.43
C ILE A 64 -10.29 -17.31 -27.35
N PHE A 65 -9.26 -16.47 -27.30
CA PHE A 65 -8.05 -16.60 -28.11
C PHE A 65 -6.91 -17.34 -27.39
N LEU A 66 -7.11 -17.66 -26.10
CA LEU A 66 -6.09 -18.33 -25.30
C LEU A 66 -6.25 -19.86 -25.42
N ARG A 67 -5.12 -20.57 -25.49
CA ARG A 67 -5.11 -22.05 -25.52
C ARG A 67 -5.70 -22.65 -24.25
N THR A 68 -5.50 -21.97 -23.12
CA THR A 68 -6.03 -22.37 -21.82
C THR A 68 -6.94 -21.27 -21.32
N ARG A 69 -8.16 -21.64 -20.98
CA ARG A 69 -9.11 -20.69 -20.42
C ARG A 69 -8.57 -20.09 -19.11
N PRO A 70 -8.62 -18.77 -18.95
CA PRO A 70 -8.25 -18.12 -17.69
C PRO A 70 -9.07 -18.67 -16.52
N ALA A 71 -8.42 -18.82 -15.37
CA ALA A 71 -9.09 -19.32 -14.19
C ALA A 71 -10.19 -18.36 -13.73
N ASP A 72 -11.28 -18.93 -13.18
CA ASP A 72 -12.26 -18.18 -12.41
C ASP A 72 -11.64 -17.79 -11.07
N LEU A 73 -11.38 -16.51 -10.91
CA LEU A 73 -10.70 -15.95 -9.73
C LEU A 73 -11.64 -15.81 -8.53
N THR A 74 -12.96 -15.86 -8.72
CA THR A 74 -13.94 -15.79 -7.62
C THR A 74 -13.98 -17.08 -6.81
N GLN A 75 -13.39 -18.16 -7.33
CA GLN A 75 -13.43 -19.51 -6.77
C GLN A 75 -12.12 -19.94 -6.11
N ILE A 76 -11.16 -19.03 -5.93
CA ILE A 76 -9.84 -19.38 -5.38
C ILE A 76 -9.98 -19.95 -3.97
N ALA A 77 -10.69 -19.27 -3.09
CA ALA A 77 -10.90 -19.71 -1.72
C ALA A 77 -11.63 -21.06 -1.67
N MET A 78 -12.66 -21.25 -2.48
CA MET A 78 -13.42 -22.51 -2.53
C MET A 78 -12.52 -23.67 -2.95
N ARG A 79 -11.69 -23.48 -4.00
CA ARG A 79 -10.72 -24.49 -4.44
C ARG A 79 -9.61 -24.76 -3.42
N ASN A 80 -9.41 -23.85 -2.47
CA ASN A 80 -8.43 -23.97 -1.38
C ASN A 80 -9.10 -24.20 -0.01
N LYS A 81 -10.09 -25.08 0.03
CA LYS A 81 -10.77 -25.53 1.28
C LYS A 81 -11.41 -24.37 2.08
N GLY A 82 -11.89 -23.34 1.40
CA GLY A 82 -12.56 -22.19 2.01
C GLY A 82 -11.64 -21.07 2.47
N THR A 83 -10.33 -21.21 2.32
CA THR A 83 -9.36 -20.18 2.73
C THR A 83 -8.72 -19.55 1.50
N PHE A 84 -8.70 -18.21 1.43
CA PHE A 84 -8.02 -17.51 0.35
C PHE A 84 -6.50 -17.53 0.60
N PRO A 85 -5.68 -18.10 -0.30
CA PRO A 85 -4.25 -18.27 -0.10
C PRO A 85 -3.48 -17.04 -0.60
N SER A 86 -3.55 -15.90 0.14
CA SER A 86 -3.04 -14.60 -0.28
C SER A 86 -1.59 -14.61 -0.74
N GLU A 87 -0.70 -15.29 0.02
CA GLU A 87 0.72 -15.40 -0.33
C GLU A 87 0.92 -16.11 -1.66
N ARG A 88 0.23 -17.24 -1.84
CA ARG A 88 0.32 -18.01 -3.09
C ARG A 88 -0.22 -17.22 -4.29
N VAL A 89 -1.29 -16.46 -4.09
CA VAL A 89 -1.85 -15.59 -5.15
C VAL A 89 -0.87 -14.48 -5.48
N TYR A 90 -0.25 -13.87 -4.46
CA TYR A 90 0.79 -12.87 -4.66
C TYR A 90 1.94 -13.42 -5.53
N GLU A 91 2.50 -14.57 -5.16
CA GLU A 91 3.60 -15.21 -5.91
C GLU A 91 3.23 -15.49 -7.37
N LEU A 92 2.00 -15.96 -7.61
CA LEU A 92 1.51 -16.26 -8.96
C LEU A 92 1.38 -15.00 -9.82
N ILE A 93 0.94 -13.88 -9.23
CA ILE A 93 0.83 -12.60 -9.92
C ILE A 93 2.22 -12.03 -10.18
N ASP A 94 3.06 -11.96 -9.17
CA ASP A 94 4.44 -11.49 -9.30
C ASP A 94 5.20 -12.29 -10.37
N GLY A 95 5.12 -13.60 -10.29
CA GLY A 95 5.65 -14.55 -11.26
C GLY A 95 7.17 -14.61 -11.38
N ARG A 96 7.92 -13.65 -10.81
CA ARG A 96 9.38 -13.56 -10.94
C ARG A 96 10.13 -14.69 -10.26
N ARG A 97 9.52 -15.31 -9.24
CA ARG A 97 10.11 -16.42 -8.47
C ARG A 97 9.47 -17.78 -8.73
N VAL A 98 8.39 -17.81 -9.49
CA VAL A 98 7.69 -19.07 -9.76
C VAL A 98 8.44 -19.88 -10.81
N VAL A 99 9.13 -20.93 -10.38
CA VAL A 99 9.66 -21.94 -11.29
C VAL A 99 8.47 -22.74 -11.81
N LYS A 100 8.20 -22.61 -13.12
CA LYS A 100 7.12 -23.35 -13.79
C LYS A 100 7.61 -24.74 -14.15
N PRO A 101 7.17 -25.79 -13.45
CA PRO A 101 7.68 -27.15 -13.74
C PRO A 101 7.15 -27.72 -15.06
N HIS A 102 6.05 -27.19 -15.62
CA HIS A 102 5.38 -27.73 -16.78
C HIS A 102 4.78 -26.65 -17.67
N GLY A 103 5.49 -26.23 -18.70
CA GLY A 103 4.99 -25.40 -19.79
C GLY A 103 4.89 -23.91 -19.51
N GLU A 104 4.74 -23.13 -20.59
CA GLU A 104 4.59 -21.68 -20.51
C GLU A 104 3.18 -21.32 -20.02
N SER A 105 3.11 -20.52 -18.98
CA SER A 105 1.88 -19.83 -18.60
C SER A 105 1.60 -18.72 -19.61
N GLN A 106 0.38 -18.68 -20.13
CA GLN A 106 -0.05 -17.57 -20.99
C GLN A 106 -0.32 -16.28 -20.17
N MET A 107 -0.36 -16.39 -18.86
CA MET A 107 -0.43 -15.23 -17.96
C MET A 107 0.92 -14.53 -17.89
N PRO A 108 0.98 -13.21 -18.09
CA PRO A 108 2.21 -12.44 -17.98
C PRO A 108 2.85 -12.53 -16.59
N VAL A 109 4.17 -12.33 -16.54
CA VAL A 109 4.91 -12.11 -15.28
C VAL A 109 4.70 -10.65 -14.88
N TRP A 110 3.71 -10.40 -14.04
CA TRP A 110 3.28 -9.04 -13.72
C TRP A 110 4.31 -8.26 -12.90
N GLY A 111 5.12 -8.92 -12.08
CA GLY A 111 6.23 -8.29 -11.40
C GLY A 111 7.19 -7.59 -12.37
N ASP A 112 7.58 -8.27 -13.45
CA ASP A 112 8.43 -7.68 -14.49
C ASP A 112 7.70 -6.61 -15.31
N ALA A 113 6.42 -6.83 -15.63
CA ALA A 113 5.62 -5.87 -16.39
C ALA A 113 5.45 -4.55 -15.60
N PHE A 114 5.20 -4.63 -14.32
CA PHE A 114 5.10 -3.45 -13.45
C PHE A 114 6.44 -2.75 -13.26
N ALA A 115 7.55 -3.49 -13.15
CA ALA A 115 8.88 -2.91 -13.10
C ALA A 115 9.25 -2.12 -14.36
N LYS A 116 8.84 -2.60 -15.53
CA LYS A 116 9.10 -1.91 -16.81
C LYS A 116 8.22 -0.69 -17.03
N SER A 117 7.02 -0.67 -16.45
CA SER A 117 6.06 0.44 -16.61
C SER A 117 6.25 1.55 -15.59
N ALA A 118 7.03 1.33 -14.55
CA ALA A 118 7.34 2.34 -13.55
C ALA A 118 8.45 3.25 -14.07
N THR A 119 8.25 4.56 -13.96
CA THR A 119 9.30 5.58 -14.24
C THR A 119 10.45 5.47 -13.22
N GLU A 120 10.21 4.76 -12.13
CA GLU A 120 11.18 4.33 -11.11
C GLU A 120 10.87 2.87 -10.74
N SER A 121 11.90 2.02 -10.84
CA SER A 121 11.86 0.61 -10.41
C SER A 121 11.81 0.51 -8.88
N ASP A 122 10.82 1.11 -8.25
CA ASP A 122 10.64 0.99 -6.82
C ASP A 122 9.92 -0.33 -6.49
N GLU A 123 10.69 -1.29 -6.02
CA GLU A 123 10.17 -2.59 -5.56
C GLU A 123 9.04 -2.45 -4.53
N ARG A 124 9.01 -1.37 -3.75
CA ARG A 124 7.93 -1.10 -2.80
C ARG A 124 6.63 -0.75 -3.52
N ALA A 125 6.71 0.04 -4.60
CA ALA A 125 5.55 0.38 -5.40
C ALA A 125 4.97 -0.84 -6.13
N ILE A 126 5.84 -1.70 -6.67
CA ILE A 126 5.45 -2.96 -7.31
C ILE A 126 4.74 -3.87 -6.29
N LYS A 127 5.37 -4.05 -5.13
CA LYS A 127 4.81 -4.83 -4.03
C LYS A 127 3.45 -4.29 -3.59
N ALA A 128 3.32 -2.99 -3.34
CA ALA A 128 2.07 -2.36 -2.94
C ALA A 128 0.96 -2.54 -3.99
N LYS A 129 1.30 -2.46 -5.27
CA LYS A 129 0.37 -2.69 -6.38
C LYS A 129 -0.14 -4.14 -6.39
N ILE A 130 0.74 -5.12 -6.25
CA ILE A 130 0.36 -6.53 -6.21
C ILE A 130 -0.44 -6.85 -4.94
N GLU A 131 -0.06 -6.32 -3.78
CA GLU A 131 -0.82 -6.49 -2.54
C GLU A 131 -2.23 -5.90 -2.62
N ALA A 132 -2.39 -4.72 -3.23
CA ALA A 132 -3.70 -4.12 -3.47
C ALA A 132 -4.57 -5.02 -4.36
N LEU A 133 -3.98 -5.58 -5.42
CA LEU A 133 -4.65 -6.52 -6.29
C LEU A 133 -5.06 -7.80 -5.57
N VAL A 134 -4.18 -8.37 -4.74
CA VAL A 134 -4.47 -9.57 -3.91
C VAL A 134 -5.66 -9.30 -2.97
N ARG A 135 -5.68 -8.15 -2.27
CA ARG A 135 -6.82 -7.76 -1.42
C ARG A 135 -8.12 -7.63 -2.21
N TYR A 136 -8.05 -7.06 -3.41
CA TYR A 136 -9.24 -6.98 -4.27
C TYR A 136 -9.74 -8.38 -4.66
N LEU A 137 -8.84 -9.28 -5.07
CA LEU A 137 -9.21 -10.66 -5.42
C LEU A 137 -9.80 -11.42 -4.23
N GLU A 138 -9.30 -11.20 -3.02
CA GLU A 138 -9.89 -11.75 -1.80
C GLU A 138 -11.30 -11.23 -1.55
N SER A 139 -11.55 -9.95 -1.82
CA SER A 139 -12.85 -9.32 -1.61
C SER A 139 -13.96 -9.83 -2.54
N ILE A 140 -13.59 -10.36 -3.71
CA ILE A 140 -14.55 -10.89 -4.71
C ILE A 140 -14.76 -12.40 -4.61
N GLN A 141 -14.23 -13.05 -3.57
CA GLN A 141 -14.42 -14.50 -3.40
C GLN A 141 -15.87 -14.85 -3.16
N GLU A 142 -16.37 -15.84 -3.89
CA GLU A 142 -17.69 -16.42 -3.64
C GLU A 142 -17.67 -17.25 -2.36
N ARG A 143 -18.73 -17.09 -1.56
CA ARG A 143 -18.94 -17.92 -0.38
C ARG A 143 -19.64 -19.22 -0.80
N PRO A 144 -19.33 -20.35 -0.15
CA PRO A 144 -20.12 -21.56 -0.33
C PRO A 144 -21.59 -21.24 -0.07
N ALA A 145 -22.47 -21.72 -0.96
CA ALA A 145 -23.91 -21.70 -0.66
C ALA A 145 -24.14 -22.45 0.66
N ARG A 146 -24.82 -21.83 1.61
CA ARG A 146 -25.24 -22.47 2.87
C ARG A 146 -26.32 -23.47 2.62
#